data_9f8720c7be1b20cc824dbfbb2a20fce9
#
_entry.id   9f8720c7be1b20cc824dbfbb2a20fce9
#
_cell.length_a   1.000
_cell.length_b   1.000
_cell.length_c   1.000
_cell.angle_alpha   90.00
_cell.angle_beta   90.00
_cell.angle_gamma   90.00
#
_symmetry.space_group_name_H-M   'P 1'
#
loop_
_entity.id
_entity.type
_entity.pdbx_description
1 polymer ?
#
loop_
_entity_poly.entity_id
_entity_poly.type
_entity_poly.pdbx_seq_one_letter_code
_entity_poly.pdbx_strand_id
1 'polypeptide(L)'
;MKAYTALLNKAIANSEGLSTSEVMALLTPPGLVAARRLWQTAHLLRLNATGKCVHLRAIIEFSNYCRQDCLYCGLRRSNNRVTRYRMTPEAIVEAAIEAHAVHKFGTFVLQSGEDPGYELKNLKWAVQEIKLATNAAITLSIGERSCGVYRALWEAGAGRFLLKFETSCGQIFRKLKPTTTLEQRLGCLGTLRSLDYQVGSGIILGLPGQDLESVANDLLLCRDEDYEMVSIGPFIPHPDTPLSSANIATNVCSTLTTIAVARLLVPYAHMPATTAL
;
A
#
# COMPACT_ATOMS: atom_id res chain seq x y z
N MET A 1 22.33 1.79 23.64
CA MET A 1 22.33 0.36 23.20
C MET A 1 21.47 -0.57 24.06
N LYS A 2 21.74 -0.73 25.37
CA LYS A 2 20.97 -1.65 26.23
C LYS A 2 19.45 -1.38 26.21
N ALA A 3 19.03 -0.11 26.37
CA ALA A 3 17.61 0.27 26.34
C ALA A 3 16.93 -0.05 24.99
N TYR A 4 17.59 0.26 23.87
CA TYR A 4 17.06 -0.06 22.54
C TYR A 4 16.93 -1.57 22.32
N THR A 5 17.90 -2.35 22.79
CA THR A 5 17.83 -3.81 22.74
C THR A 5 16.67 -4.37 23.56
N ALA A 6 16.42 -3.83 24.76
CA ALA A 6 15.29 -4.23 25.60
C ALA A 6 13.95 -3.90 24.90
N LEU A 7 13.84 -2.72 24.29
CA LEU A 7 12.66 -2.31 23.52
C LEU A 7 12.44 -3.21 22.30
N LEU A 8 13.50 -3.55 21.56
CA LEU A 8 13.40 -4.48 20.43
C LEU A 8 12.92 -5.87 20.87
N ASN A 9 13.42 -6.38 21.98
CA ASN A 9 12.97 -7.65 22.55
C ASN A 9 11.50 -7.58 23.01
N LYS A 10 11.06 -6.46 23.59
CA LYS A 10 9.64 -6.21 23.92
C LYS A 10 8.78 -6.26 22.67
N ALA A 11 9.20 -5.58 21.59
CA ALA A 11 8.47 -5.55 20.31
C ALA A 11 8.31 -6.94 19.69
N ILE A 12 9.32 -7.80 19.81
CA ILE A 12 9.26 -9.19 19.33
C ILE A 12 8.28 -10.03 20.17
N ALA A 13 8.29 -9.83 21.49
CA ALA A 13 7.46 -10.62 22.40
C ALA A 13 6.00 -10.19 22.42
N ASN A 14 5.74 -8.89 22.31
CA ASN A 14 4.39 -8.30 22.38
C ASN A 14 4.34 -6.97 21.62
N SER A 15 4.12 -7.01 20.32
CA SER A 15 3.98 -5.81 19.50
C SER A 15 2.68 -5.04 19.76
N GLU A 16 1.63 -5.71 20.24
CA GLU A 16 0.34 -5.08 20.55
C GLU A 16 0.44 -4.08 21.69
N GLY A 17 1.28 -4.36 22.68
CA GLY A 17 1.51 -3.49 23.85
C GLY A 17 2.46 -2.31 23.62
N LEU A 18 2.88 -2.02 22.39
CA LEU A 18 3.77 -0.89 22.10
C LEU A 18 3.00 0.42 22.03
N SER A 19 3.50 1.43 22.74
CA SER A 19 3.00 2.81 22.68
C SER A 19 3.60 3.57 21.50
N THR A 20 3.00 4.73 21.13
CA THR A 20 3.53 5.63 20.10
C THR A 20 4.98 6.03 20.40
N SER A 21 5.31 6.37 21.64
CA SER A 21 6.67 6.75 22.02
C SER A 21 7.69 5.62 21.86
N GLU A 22 7.28 4.38 22.11
CA GLU A 22 8.12 3.19 21.90
C GLU A 22 8.33 2.91 20.41
N VAL A 23 7.29 3.06 19.59
CA VAL A 23 7.42 2.95 18.12
C VAL A 23 8.32 4.05 17.58
N MET A 24 8.20 5.30 18.05
CA MET A 24 9.13 6.39 17.71
C MET A 24 10.58 6.05 18.07
N ALA A 25 10.80 5.46 19.25
CA ALA A 25 12.13 5.02 19.67
C ALA A 25 12.69 3.89 18.79
N LEU A 26 11.86 2.96 18.31
CA LEU A 26 12.27 1.93 17.31
C LEU A 26 12.62 2.55 15.96
N LEU A 27 11.91 3.58 15.54
CA LEU A 27 12.15 4.30 14.29
C LEU A 27 13.46 5.13 14.31
N THR A 28 14.04 5.37 15.48
CA THR A 28 15.27 6.16 15.68
C THR A 28 16.38 5.34 16.34
N PRO A 29 16.88 4.28 15.68
CA PRO A 29 17.92 3.43 16.25
C PRO A 29 19.20 4.25 16.56
N PRO A 30 19.81 4.07 17.74
CA PRO A 30 21.00 4.79 18.13
C PRO A 30 22.23 4.26 17.37
N GLY A 31 22.38 4.71 16.13
CA GLY A 31 23.49 4.38 15.24
C GLY A 31 23.30 3.11 14.42
N LEU A 32 24.23 2.90 13.50
CA LEU A 32 24.13 1.85 12.47
C LEU A 32 24.08 0.42 13.02
N VAL A 33 24.75 0.16 14.14
CA VAL A 33 24.74 -1.17 14.78
C VAL A 33 23.33 -1.54 15.25
N ALA A 34 22.61 -0.59 15.87
CA ALA A 34 21.23 -0.80 16.29
C ALA A 34 20.27 -0.95 15.08
N ALA A 35 20.45 -0.13 14.05
CA ALA A 35 19.69 -0.23 12.81
C ALA A 35 19.86 -1.60 12.14
N ARG A 36 21.09 -2.06 11.98
CA ARG A 36 21.38 -3.40 11.41
C ARG A 36 20.73 -4.52 12.23
N ARG A 37 20.77 -4.41 13.56
CA ARG A 37 20.12 -5.40 14.43
C ARG A 37 18.60 -5.42 14.21
N LEU A 38 17.96 -4.26 14.13
CA LEU A 38 16.54 -4.15 13.80
C LEU A 38 16.22 -4.80 12.45
N TRP A 39 16.98 -4.48 11.39
CA TRP A 39 16.76 -5.04 10.05
C TRP A 39 16.93 -6.56 10.02
N GLN A 40 17.96 -7.08 10.70
CA GLN A 40 18.16 -8.54 10.83
C GLN A 40 17.01 -9.20 11.59
N THR A 41 16.54 -8.59 12.66
CA THR A 41 15.39 -9.10 13.42
C THR A 41 14.12 -9.14 12.56
N ALA A 42 13.82 -8.06 11.87
CA ALA A 42 12.70 -7.98 10.94
C ALA A 42 12.79 -9.03 9.82
N HIS A 43 14.01 -9.25 9.30
CA HIS A 43 14.25 -10.30 8.31
C HIS A 43 13.97 -11.71 8.84
N LEU A 44 14.41 -12.01 10.05
CA LEU A 44 14.14 -13.32 10.68
C LEU A 44 12.64 -13.52 10.94
N LEU A 45 11.94 -12.48 11.43
CA LEU A 45 10.49 -12.53 11.58
C LEU A 45 9.80 -12.78 10.25
N ARG A 46 10.22 -12.08 9.19
CA ARG A 46 9.69 -12.29 7.84
C ARG A 46 9.90 -13.76 7.39
N LEU A 47 11.09 -14.31 7.59
CA LEU A 47 11.37 -15.70 7.22
C LEU A 47 10.46 -16.69 7.96
N ASN A 48 10.19 -16.44 9.24
CA ASN A 48 9.35 -17.31 10.06
C ASN A 48 7.85 -17.16 9.69
N ALA A 49 7.40 -15.93 9.39
CA ALA A 49 5.98 -15.65 9.14
C ALA A 49 5.56 -15.94 7.70
N THR A 50 6.39 -15.60 6.71
CA THR A 50 6.03 -15.67 5.28
C THR A 50 6.93 -16.60 4.45
N GLY A 51 7.88 -17.29 5.11
CA GLY A 51 8.79 -18.24 4.47
C GLY A 51 9.92 -17.59 3.67
N LYS A 52 10.65 -18.41 2.91
CA LYS A 52 11.85 -17.97 2.15
C LYS A 52 11.52 -17.43 0.75
N CYS A 53 10.30 -17.65 0.27
CA CYS A 53 9.91 -17.27 -1.08
C CYS A 53 9.67 -15.76 -1.20
N VAL A 54 9.99 -15.22 -2.36
CA VAL A 54 9.58 -13.89 -2.80
C VAL A 54 8.41 -14.07 -3.78
N HIS A 55 7.26 -13.52 -3.42
CA HIS A 55 6.07 -13.61 -4.27
C HIS A 55 6.12 -12.53 -5.35
N LEU A 56 6.26 -12.96 -6.60
CA LEU A 56 6.15 -12.06 -7.75
C LEU A 56 4.67 -11.84 -8.11
N ARG A 57 4.32 -10.59 -8.35
CA ARG A 57 2.98 -10.16 -8.74
C ARG A 57 3.06 -9.35 -10.01
N ALA A 58 2.24 -9.68 -11.01
CA ALA A 58 2.11 -8.86 -12.20
C ALA A 58 1.15 -7.69 -11.92
N ILE A 59 1.55 -6.49 -12.32
CA ILE A 59 0.70 -5.30 -12.23
C ILE A 59 0.24 -4.96 -13.65
N ILE A 60 -1.07 -4.79 -13.81
CA ILE A 60 -1.70 -4.31 -15.04
C ILE A 60 -2.32 -2.96 -14.73
N GLU A 61 -1.67 -1.90 -15.19
CA GLU A 61 -2.15 -0.53 -15.05
C GLU A 61 -3.12 -0.21 -16.18
N PHE A 62 -4.40 -0.53 -15.98
CA PHE A 62 -5.39 -0.51 -17.06
C PHE A 62 -6.00 0.87 -17.35
N SER A 63 -5.87 1.82 -16.44
CA SER A 63 -6.31 3.21 -16.66
C SER A 63 -5.51 4.19 -15.79
N ASN A 64 -5.12 5.31 -16.38
CA ASN A 64 -4.48 6.41 -15.66
C ASN A 64 -5.39 7.63 -15.47
N TYR A 65 -6.68 7.52 -15.78
CA TYR A 65 -7.68 8.53 -15.41
C TYR A 65 -7.92 8.49 -13.90
N CYS A 66 -8.01 9.67 -13.27
CA CYS A 66 -8.30 9.78 -11.86
C CYS A 66 -9.20 10.99 -11.58
N ARG A 67 -10.24 10.80 -10.76
CA ARG A 67 -11.10 11.89 -10.27
C ARG A 67 -10.48 12.67 -9.12
N GLN A 68 -9.49 12.07 -8.43
CA GLN A 68 -8.81 12.67 -7.30
C GLN A 68 -7.78 13.73 -7.74
N ASP A 69 -7.52 14.68 -6.84
CA ASP A 69 -6.55 15.76 -7.11
C ASP A 69 -5.42 15.79 -6.08
N CYS A 70 -4.91 14.61 -5.72
CA CYS A 70 -3.83 14.45 -4.74
C CYS A 70 -2.60 15.25 -5.16
N LEU A 71 -2.08 16.10 -4.27
CA LEU A 71 -1.00 17.04 -4.58
C LEU A 71 0.34 16.38 -4.90
N TYR A 72 0.52 15.11 -4.53
CA TYR A 72 1.75 14.32 -4.75
C TYR A 72 1.70 13.41 -5.98
N CYS A 73 0.52 13.22 -6.59
CA CYS A 73 0.32 12.17 -7.59
C CYS A 73 0.33 12.72 -9.02
N GLY A 74 1.19 12.16 -9.87
CA GLY A 74 1.25 12.52 -11.29
C GLY A 74 -0.04 12.23 -12.06
N LEU A 75 -0.88 11.30 -11.58
CA LEU A 75 -2.18 10.97 -12.19
C LEU A 75 -3.32 11.88 -11.71
N ARG A 76 -3.05 12.89 -10.90
CA ARG A 76 -4.07 13.82 -10.40
C ARG A 76 -4.91 14.42 -11.53
N ARG A 77 -6.20 14.70 -11.22
CA ARG A 77 -7.17 15.22 -12.20
C ARG A 77 -6.68 16.47 -12.92
N SER A 78 -6.08 17.41 -12.18
CA SER A 78 -5.61 18.70 -12.71
C SER A 78 -4.29 18.61 -13.50
N ASN A 79 -3.66 17.43 -13.60
CA ASN A 79 -2.47 17.27 -14.43
C ASN A 79 -2.88 17.08 -15.90
N ASN A 80 -2.72 18.13 -16.70
CA ASN A 80 -3.02 18.15 -18.13
C ASN A 80 -1.84 17.74 -19.02
N ARG A 81 -0.68 17.41 -18.42
CA ARG A 81 0.52 17.00 -19.16
C ARG A 81 0.60 15.50 -19.39
N VAL A 82 -0.17 14.71 -18.63
CA VAL A 82 -0.17 13.26 -18.77
C VAL A 82 -1.08 12.81 -19.90
N THR A 83 -0.56 12.00 -20.80
CA THR A 83 -1.37 11.31 -21.81
C THR A 83 -2.28 10.29 -21.14
N ARG A 84 -3.59 10.49 -21.25
CA ARG A 84 -4.59 9.61 -20.62
C ARG A 84 -4.93 8.42 -21.50
N TYR A 85 -5.06 7.26 -20.88
CA TYR A 85 -5.47 6.03 -21.56
C TYR A 85 -6.40 5.17 -20.69
N ARG A 86 -7.13 4.28 -21.36
CA ARG A 86 -7.84 3.14 -20.80
C ARG A 86 -7.58 1.93 -21.67
N MET A 87 -7.19 0.82 -21.06
CA MET A 87 -7.15 -0.47 -21.76
C MET A 87 -8.58 -0.97 -21.97
N THR A 88 -8.81 -1.70 -23.06
CA THR A 88 -10.07 -2.45 -23.19
C THR A 88 -10.09 -3.63 -22.23
N PRO A 89 -11.25 -4.14 -21.83
CA PRO A 89 -11.31 -5.31 -20.97
C PRO A 89 -10.62 -6.54 -21.58
N GLU A 90 -10.69 -6.71 -22.90
CA GLU A 90 -10.01 -7.77 -23.66
C GLU A 90 -8.47 -7.65 -23.51
N ALA A 91 -7.92 -6.45 -23.69
CA ALA A 91 -6.49 -6.21 -23.54
C ALA A 91 -5.97 -6.50 -22.12
N ILE A 92 -6.80 -6.23 -21.07
CA ILE A 92 -6.47 -6.59 -19.69
C ILE A 92 -6.39 -8.10 -19.52
N VAL A 93 -7.36 -8.83 -20.07
CA VAL A 93 -7.44 -10.30 -20.00
C VAL A 93 -6.28 -10.93 -20.74
N GLU A 94 -6.00 -10.49 -21.98
CA GLU A 94 -4.89 -10.98 -22.81
C GLU A 94 -3.54 -10.79 -22.08
N ALA A 95 -3.29 -9.61 -21.54
CA ALA A 95 -2.06 -9.33 -20.79
C ALA A 95 -1.90 -10.24 -19.56
N ALA A 96 -3.00 -10.53 -18.84
CA ALA A 96 -2.97 -11.43 -17.70
C ALA A 96 -2.72 -12.88 -18.12
N ILE A 97 -3.37 -13.37 -19.17
CA ILE A 97 -3.21 -14.73 -19.69
C ILE A 97 -1.78 -14.94 -20.20
N GLU A 98 -1.24 -14.00 -20.97
CA GLU A 98 0.13 -14.04 -21.45
C GLU A 98 1.14 -14.07 -20.29
N ALA A 99 1.00 -13.17 -19.33
CA ALA A 99 1.88 -13.11 -18.17
C ALA A 99 1.80 -14.41 -17.32
N HIS A 100 0.63 -15.01 -17.20
CA HIS A 100 0.47 -16.32 -16.55
C HIS A 100 1.13 -17.45 -17.35
N ALA A 101 0.88 -17.52 -18.65
CA ALA A 101 1.38 -18.58 -19.51
C ALA A 101 2.91 -18.55 -19.60
N VAL A 102 3.50 -17.37 -19.82
CA VAL A 102 4.94 -17.19 -20.05
C VAL A 102 5.73 -17.15 -18.73
N HIS A 103 5.28 -16.36 -17.76
CA HIS A 103 6.03 -16.05 -16.56
C HIS A 103 5.50 -16.73 -15.29
N LYS A 104 4.41 -17.51 -15.40
CA LYS A 104 3.81 -18.26 -14.29
C LYS A 104 3.38 -17.37 -13.10
N PHE A 105 3.01 -16.09 -13.35
CA PHE A 105 2.46 -15.26 -12.30
C PHE A 105 1.16 -15.88 -11.75
N GLY A 106 1.12 -16.06 -10.44
CA GLY A 106 -0.07 -16.56 -9.70
C GLY A 106 -0.86 -15.44 -9.02
N THR A 107 -0.48 -14.19 -9.22
CA THR A 107 -1.18 -13.03 -8.65
C THR A 107 -1.11 -11.85 -9.61
N PHE A 108 -2.27 -11.24 -9.87
CA PHE A 108 -2.41 -10.03 -10.65
C PHE A 108 -2.89 -8.87 -9.79
N VAL A 109 -2.30 -7.70 -9.98
CA VAL A 109 -2.77 -6.44 -9.42
C VAL A 109 -3.36 -5.63 -10.57
N LEU A 110 -4.67 -5.49 -10.61
CA LEU A 110 -5.34 -4.62 -11.56
C LEU A 110 -5.41 -3.22 -10.95
N GLN A 111 -4.63 -2.31 -11.50
CA GLN A 111 -4.43 -0.96 -10.96
C GLN A 111 -4.95 0.11 -11.90
N SER A 112 -5.55 1.14 -11.31
CA SER A 112 -5.91 2.37 -12.04
C SER A 112 -5.90 3.58 -11.10
N GLY A 113 -6.01 4.77 -11.66
CA GLY A 113 -6.53 5.89 -10.90
C GLY A 113 -7.99 5.64 -10.47
N GLU A 114 -8.57 6.52 -9.66
CA GLU A 114 -10.01 6.46 -9.37
C GLU A 114 -10.79 6.94 -10.61
N ASP A 115 -10.88 6.07 -11.61
CA ASP A 115 -11.48 6.35 -12.89
C ASP A 115 -13.01 6.14 -12.86
N PRO A 116 -13.83 7.21 -12.91
CA PRO A 116 -15.29 7.07 -12.95
C PRO A 116 -15.82 6.61 -14.31
N GLY A 117 -15.01 6.73 -15.36
CA GLY A 117 -15.40 6.36 -16.72
C GLY A 117 -15.09 4.92 -17.09
N TYR A 118 -14.45 4.15 -16.20
CA TYR A 118 -14.27 2.71 -16.43
C TYR A 118 -15.48 1.95 -15.92
N GLU A 119 -16.27 1.40 -16.83
CA GLU A 119 -17.54 0.77 -16.51
C GLU A 119 -17.36 -0.49 -15.66
N LEU A 120 -18.16 -0.62 -14.60
CA LEU A 120 -18.13 -1.76 -13.70
C LEU A 120 -18.30 -3.11 -14.43
N LYS A 121 -19.20 -3.18 -15.42
CA LYS A 121 -19.46 -4.40 -16.19
C LYS A 121 -18.19 -4.91 -16.88
N ASN A 122 -17.36 -4.01 -17.43
CA ASN A 122 -16.13 -4.32 -18.13
C ASN A 122 -15.06 -4.85 -17.17
N LEU A 123 -14.88 -4.18 -16.01
CA LEU A 123 -13.92 -4.63 -15.01
C LEU A 123 -14.36 -5.96 -14.37
N LYS A 124 -15.65 -6.13 -14.10
CA LYS A 124 -16.23 -7.37 -13.59
C LYS A 124 -15.96 -8.52 -14.55
N TRP A 125 -16.23 -8.32 -15.85
CA TRP A 125 -15.98 -9.32 -16.90
C TRP A 125 -14.48 -9.68 -16.96
N ALA A 126 -13.59 -8.68 -16.99
CA ALA A 126 -12.15 -8.93 -17.02
C ALA A 126 -11.67 -9.74 -15.80
N VAL A 127 -12.17 -9.44 -14.59
CA VAL A 127 -11.85 -10.21 -13.38
C VAL A 127 -12.32 -11.66 -13.52
N GLN A 128 -13.53 -11.90 -14.01
CA GLN A 128 -14.08 -13.23 -14.22
C GLN A 128 -13.26 -14.06 -15.23
N GLU A 129 -12.92 -13.46 -16.39
CA GLU A 129 -12.14 -14.13 -17.44
C GLU A 129 -10.71 -14.46 -16.95
N ILE A 130 -10.05 -13.53 -16.30
CA ILE A 130 -8.72 -13.78 -15.72
C ILE A 130 -8.80 -14.92 -14.69
N LYS A 131 -9.81 -14.90 -13.82
CA LYS A 131 -9.99 -15.94 -12.80
C LYS A 131 -10.24 -17.29 -13.42
N LEU A 132 -11.09 -17.35 -14.45
CA LEU A 132 -11.40 -18.58 -15.18
C LEU A 132 -10.18 -19.16 -15.92
N ALA A 133 -9.43 -18.30 -16.61
CA ALA A 133 -8.31 -18.74 -17.44
C ALA A 133 -7.04 -19.10 -16.64
N THR A 134 -6.82 -18.48 -15.48
CA THR A 134 -5.53 -18.59 -14.76
C THR A 134 -5.65 -19.17 -13.36
N ASN A 135 -6.84 -19.13 -12.76
CA ASN A 135 -7.08 -19.35 -11.33
C ASN A 135 -6.18 -18.50 -10.39
N ALA A 136 -5.54 -17.46 -10.90
CA ALA A 136 -4.67 -16.60 -10.12
C ALA A 136 -5.44 -15.80 -9.07
N ALA A 137 -4.74 -15.34 -8.05
CA ALA A 137 -5.27 -14.38 -7.12
C ALA A 137 -5.33 -12.98 -7.74
N ILE A 138 -6.45 -12.27 -7.58
CA ILE A 138 -6.63 -10.93 -8.13
C ILE A 138 -6.70 -9.92 -6.99
N THR A 139 -5.83 -8.93 -7.05
CA THR A 139 -5.83 -7.75 -6.19
C THR A 139 -6.31 -6.55 -6.99
N LEU A 140 -7.28 -5.82 -6.48
CA LEU A 140 -7.72 -4.55 -7.07
C LEU A 140 -7.03 -3.38 -6.38
N SER A 141 -6.58 -2.39 -7.15
CA SER A 141 -6.04 -1.12 -6.67
C SER A 141 -6.65 0.02 -7.51
N ILE A 142 -7.95 0.28 -7.27
CA ILE A 142 -8.78 1.16 -8.10
C ILE A 142 -9.36 2.35 -7.32
N GLY A 143 -8.86 2.60 -6.12
CA GLY A 143 -9.27 3.69 -5.23
C GLY A 143 -10.65 3.48 -4.59
N GLU A 144 -11.26 4.56 -4.14
CA GLU A 144 -12.55 4.55 -3.43
C GLU A 144 -13.72 4.25 -4.37
N ARG A 145 -14.56 3.29 -3.96
CA ARG A 145 -15.78 2.90 -4.67
C ARG A 145 -16.93 2.72 -3.66
N SER A 146 -18.14 2.60 -4.16
CA SER A 146 -19.29 2.25 -3.33
C SER A 146 -19.25 0.78 -2.88
N CYS A 147 -19.92 0.46 -1.78
CA CYS A 147 -20.09 -0.92 -1.29
C CYS A 147 -20.61 -1.87 -2.38
N GLY A 148 -21.57 -1.42 -3.20
CA GLY A 148 -22.10 -2.23 -4.30
C GLY A 148 -21.06 -2.58 -5.37
N VAL A 149 -20.15 -1.65 -5.68
CA VAL A 149 -19.02 -1.91 -6.61
C VAL A 149 -18.06 -2.90 -6.00
N TYR A 150 -17.68 -2.73 -4.74
CA TYR A 150 -16.78 -3.66 -4.06
C TYR A 150 -17.38 -5.07 -4.03
N ARG A 151 -18.65 -5.20 -3.64
CA ARG A 151 -19.38 -6.49 -3.62
C ARG A 151 -19.38 -7.17 -4.99
N ALA A 152 -19.76 -6.44 -6.04
CA ALA A 152 -19.82 -6.98 -7.39
C ALA A 152 -18.46 -7.48 -7.91
N LEU A 153 -17.36 -6.84 -7.53
CA LEU A 153 -16.02 -7.24 -7.90
C LEU A 153 -15.50 -8.40 -7.05
N TRP A 154 -15.90 -8.47 -5.78
CA TRP A 154 -15.62 -9.63 -4.92
C TRP A 154 -16.33 -10.89 -5.45
N GLU A 155 -17.60 -10.77 -5.78
CA GLU A 155 -18.40 -11.86 -6.41
C GLU A 155 -17.84 -12.29 -7.77
N ALA A 156 -17.15 -11.40 -8.48
CA ALA A 156 -16.46 -11.73 -9.73
C ALA A 156 -15.15 -12.52 -9.52
N GLY A 157 -14.65 -12.60 -8.29
CA GLY A 157 -13.45 -13.37 -7.94
C GLY A 157 -12.23 -12.52 -7.56
N ALA A 158 -12.36 -11.20 -7.39
CA ALA A 158 -11.31 -10.35 -6.84
C ALA A 158 -11.30 -10.43 -5.31
N GLY A 159 -10.50 -11.34 -4.75
CA GLY A 159 -10.45 -11.57 -3.30
C GLY A 159 -9.55 -10.64 -2.52
N ARG A 160 -8.82 -9.70 -3.17
CA ARG A 160 -7.86 -8.80 -2.54
C ARG A 160 -8.06 -7.37 -3.00
N PHE A 161 -7.84 -6.42 -2.09
CA PHE A 161 -7.94 -5.00 -2.42
C PHE A 161 -6.83 -4.20 -1.74
N LEU A 162 -6.14 -3.35 -2.50
CA LEU A 162 -5.15 -2.41 -1.98
C LEU A 162 -5.72 -0.98 -2.05
N LEU A 163 -5.90 -0.36 -0.88
CA LEU A 163 -6.34 1.01 -0.74
C LEU A 163 -5.51 1.71 0.34
N LYS A 164 -4.46 2.42 -0.07
CA LYS A 164 -3.58 3.10 0.87
C LYS A 164 -4.28 4.28 1.54
N PHE A 165 -4.17 4.39 2.87
CA PHE A 165 -4.61 5.58 3.59
C PHE A 165 -3.58 6.72 3.55
N GLU A 166 -2.32 6.42 3.17
CA GLU A 166 -1.18 7.32 2.94
C GLU A 166 -0.62 7.97 4.21
N THR A 167 -1.47 8.46 5.10
CA THR A 167 -1.15 8.91 6.47
C THR A 167 -2.42 8.94 7.31
N SER A 168 -2.30 8.61 8.59
CA SER A 168 -3.36 8.70 9.60
C SER A 168 -3.53 10.12 10.16
N CYS A 169 -2.59 11.03 9.87
CA CYS A 169 -2.70 12.42 10.27
C CYS A 169 -3.73 13.16 9.41
N GLY A 170 -4.93 13.41 9.97
CA GLY A 170 -6.03 14.05 9.24
C GLY A 170 -5.71 15.44 8.70
N GLN A 171 -4.79 16.18 9.33
CA GLN A 171 -4.36 17.51 8.85
C GLN A 171 -3.51 17.36 7.58
N ILE A 172 -2.54 16.44 7.57
CA ILE A 172 -1.69 16.15 6.42
C ILE A 172 -2.54 15.57 5.29
N PHE A 173 -3.41 14.60 5.60
CA PHE A 173 -4.30 13.98 4.64
C PHE A 173 -5.16 15.03 3.91
N ARG A 174 -5.87 15.89 4.65
CA ARG A 174 -6.74 16.94 4.09
C ARG A 174 -5.97 17.92 3.19
N LYS A 175 -4.75 18.30 3.60
CA LYS A 175 -3.88 19.17 2.82
C LYS A 175 -3.46 18.54 1.50
N LEU A 176 -3.15 17.25 1.50
CA LEU A 176 -2.57 16.55 0.34
C LEU A 176 -3.61 15.88 -0.56
N LYS A 177 -4.80 15.60 -0.05
CA LYS A 177 -5.91 14.94 -0.76
C LYS A 177 -7.21 15.75 -0.63
N PRO A 178 -7.31 16.90 -1.32
CA PRO A 178 -8.39 17.88 -1.13
C PRO A 178 -9.77 17.40 -1.59
N THR A 179 -9.86 16.26 -2.28
CA THR A 179 -11.09 15.75 -2.90
C THR A 179 -11.72 14.56 -2.17
N THR A 180 -11.14 14.15 -1.05
CA THR A 180 -11.65 13.09 -0.16
C THR A 180 -11.23 13.34 1.27
N THR A 181 -11.78 12.62 2.24
CA THR A 181 -11.38 12.71 3.65
C THR A 181 -10.75 11.42 4.15
N LEU A 182 -10.00 11.49 5.26
CA LEU A 182 -9.43 10.32 5.89
C LEU A 182 -10.52 9.36 6.37
N GLU A 183 -11.62 9.90 6.93
CA GLU A 183 -12.77 9.11 7.42
C GLU A 183 -13.42 8.33 6.26
N GLN A 184 -13.60 8.96 5.10
CA GLN A 184 -14.12 8.27 3.90
C GLN A 184 -13.18 7.15 3.46
N ARG A 185 -11.85 7.41 3.47
CA ARG A 185 -10.83 6.43 3.11
C ARG A 185 -10.84 5.23 4.05
N LEU A 186 -10.86 5.47 5.36
CA LEU A 186 -10.92 4.41 6.38
C LEU A 186 -12.28 3.69 6.35
N GLY A 187 -13.38 4.39 6.10
CA GLY A 187 -14.69 3.79 5.89
C GLY A 187 -14.74 2.83 4.70
N CYS A 188 -14.03 3.15 3.60
CA CYS A 188 -13.87 2.22 2.48
C CYS A 188 -13.08 0.97 2.88
N LEU A 189 -12.02 1.10 3.65
CA LEU A 189 -11.23 -0.03 4.16
C LEU A 189 -12.06 -0.93 5.06
N GLY A 190 -12.85 -0.36 5.98
CA GLY A 190 -13.81 -1.11 6.81
C GLY A 190 -14.88 -1.83 5.98
N THR A 191 -15.39 -1.19 4.92
CA THR A 191 -16.33 -1.81 3.98
C THR A 191 -15.71 -3.00 3.25
N LEU A 192 -14.47 -2.87 2.77
CA LEU A 192 -13.75 -3.96 2.12
C LEU A 192 -13.58 -5.16 3.06
N ARG A 193 -13.22 -4.92 4.32
CA ARG A 193 -13.12 -5.97 5.35
C ARG A 193 -14.46 -6.66 5.60
N SER A 194 -15.56 -5.90 5.70
CA SER A 194 -16.90 -6.46 5.90
C SER A 194 -17.40 -7.31 4.72
N LEU A 195 -16.74 -7.23 3.58
CA LEU A 195 -16.98 -8.03 2.38
C LEU A 195 -15.97 -9.18 2.22
N ASP A 196 -15.20 -9.50 3.25
CA ASP A 196 -14.20 -10.57 3.29
C ASP A 196 -13.03 -10.42 2.30
N TYR A 197 -12.75 -9.20 1.84
CA TYR A 197 -11.51 -8.96 1.12
C TYR A 197 -10.29 -9.15 2.02
N GLN A 198 -9.21 -9.73 1.48
CA GLN A 198 -7.89 -9.53 2.04
C GLN A 198 -7.48 -8.07 1.79
N VAL A 199 -7.47 -7.27 2.86
CA VAL A 199 -7.31 -5.82 2.75
C VAL A 199 -5.85 -5.43 2.87
N GLY A 200 -5.36 -4.74 1.84
CA GLY A 200 -4.07 -4.07 1.86
C GLY A 200 -4.23 -2.57 2.02
N SER A 201 -3.34 -1.98 2.81
CA SER A 201 -3.24 -0.53 2.93
C SER A 201 -1.78 -0.08 3.01
N GLY A 202 -1.52 1.10 3.52
CA GLY A 202 -0.15 1.58 3.71
C GLY A 202 0.00 3.09 3.64
N ILE A 203 1.26 3.50 3.69
CA ILE A 203 1.65 4.89 3.89
C ILE A 203 2.62 5.37 2.82
N ILE A 204 2.71 6.69 2.68
CA ILE A 204 3.83 7.37 2.03
C ILE A 204 4.69 7.98 3.14
N LEU A 205 5.97 7.63 3.17
CA LEU A 205 6.93 8.12 4.14
C LEU A 205 7.59 9.42 3.65
N GLY A 206 7.65 10.44 4.50
CA GLY A 206 8.29 11.72 4.19
C GLY A 206 7.41 12.72 3.45
N LEU A 207 6.09 12.59 3.60
CA LEU A 207 5.14 13.59 3.13
C LEU A 207 5.42 14.96 3.77
N PRO A 208 5.20 16.08 3.06
CA PRO A 208 5.35 17.41 3.63
C PRO A 208 4.50 17.61 4.90
N GLY A 209 5.17 17.94 6.01
CA GLY A 209 4.56 18.11 7.32
C GLY A 209 4.47 16.84 8.17
N GLN A 210 4.88 15.69 7.65
CA GLN A 210 4.95 14.44 8.41
C GLN A 210 6.14 14.46 9.36
N ASP A 211 5.89 14.18 10.63
CA ASP A 211 6.88 14.02 11.69
C ASP A 211 6.99 12.56 12.14
N LEU A 212 7.88 12.31 13.08
CA LEU A 212 8.13 10.96 13.58
C LEU A 212 6.91 10.36 14.29
N GLU A 213 6.14 11.18 15.00
CA GLU A 213 4.93 10.79 15.70
C GLU A 213 3.84 10.37 14.71
N SER A 214 3.67 11.14 13.63
CA SER A 214 2.76 10.81 12.54
C SER A 214 3.09 9.45 11.93
N VAL A 215 4.39 9.18 11.66
CA VAL A 215 4.83 7.88 11.13
C VAL A 215 4.58 6.75 12.12
N ALA A 216 4.84 6.98 13.41
CA ALA A 216 4.57 5.97 14.44
C ALA A 216 3.07 5.63 14.52
N ASN A 217 2.20 6.64 14.50
CA ASN A 217 0.75 6.47 14.51
C ASN A 217 0.25 5.80 13.21
N ASP A 218 0.84 6.10 12.05
CA ASP A 218 0.56 5.43 10.79
C ASP A 218 0.83 3.93 10.89
N LEU A 219 1.96 3.54 11.52
CA LEU A 219 2.32 2.13 11.70
C LEU A 219 1.44 1.43 12.74
N LEU A 220 1.06 2.13 13.81
CA LEU A 220 0.14 1.62 14.82
C LEU A 220 -1.24 1.38 14.21
N LEU A 221 -1.74 2.28 13.34
CA LEU A 221 -2.99 2.06 12.61
C LEU A 221 -2.89 0.80 11.72
N CYS A 222 -1.74 0.55 11.07
CA CYS A 222 -1.56 -0.68 10.29
C CYS A 222 -1.65 -1.94 11.16
N ARG A 223 -1.13 -1.90 12.40
CA ARG A 223 -1.23 -2.98 13.38
C ARG A 223 -2.67 -3.17 13.85
N ASP A 224 -3.30 -2.10 14.32
CA ASP A 224 -4.61 -2.13 14.95
C ASP A 224 -5.71 -2.58 13.98
N GLU A 225 -5.53 -2.27 12.71
CA GLU A 225 -6.38 -2.72 11.61
C GLU A 225 -5.99 -4.09 11.03
N ASP A 226 -4.90 -4.70 11.48
CA ASP A 226 -4.41 -6.03 11.05
C ASP A 226 -4.47 -6.21 9.52
N TYR A 227 -3.85 -5.29 8.76
CA TYR A 227 -3.87 -5.38 7.31
C TYR A 227 -3.02 -6.54 6.79
N GLU A 228 -3.56 -7.36 5.90
CA GLU A 228 -2.87 -8.49 5.26
C GLU A 228 -1.78 -8.07 4.28
N MET A 229 -1.79 -6.81 3.85
CA MET A 229 -0.72 -6.21 3.05
C MET A 229 -0.46 -4.77 3.50
N VAL A 230 0.79 -4.44 3.79
CA VAL A 230 1.22 -3.10 4.19
C VAL A 230 2.27 -2.58 3.21
N SER A 231 1.91 -1.56 2.43
CA SER A 231 2.77 -0.92 1.43
C SER A 231 3.37 0.36 2.00
N ILE A 232 4.69 0.40 2.13
CA ILE A 232 5.43 1.57 2.62
C ILE A 232 6.40 2.00 1.51
N GLY A 233 6.23 3.22 1.01
CA GLY A 233 7.13 3.81 0.02
C GLY A 233 7.52 5.22 0.39
N PRO A 234 8.75 5.66 0.06
CA PRO A 234 9.15 7.04 0.26
C PRO A 234 8.37 7.99 -0.67
N PHE A 235 8.14 9.20 -0.21
CA PHE A 235 7.66 10.28 -1.06
C PHE A 235 8.74 10.65 -2.08
N ILE A 236 8.38 10.59 -3.36
CA ILE A 236 9.22 11.09 -4.46
C ILE A 236 8.45 12.20 -5.16
N PRO A 237 8.97 13.44 -5.18
CA PRO A 237 8.35 14.55 -5.90
C PRO A 237 8.18 14.23 -7.39
N HIS A 238 6.97 14.37 -7.91
CA HIS A 238 6.71 14.24 -9.34
C HIS A 238 6.74 15.62 -9.99
N PRO A 239 7.44 15.80 -11.15
CA PRO A 239 7.64 17.12 -11.77
C PRO A 239 6.34 17.84 -12.13
N ASP A 240 5.28 17.11 -12.48
CA ASP A 240 3.99 17.66 -12.87
C ASP A 240 2.99 17.74 -11.71
N THR A 241 3.47 17.98 -10.51
CA THR A 241 2.62 18.13 -9.31
C THR A 241 2.95 19.40 -8.54
N PRO A 242 2.03 19.90 -7.71
CA PRO A 242 2.31 21.04 -6.82
C PRO A 242 3.46 20.82 -5.85
N LEU A 243 3.85 19.57 -5.61
CA LEU A 243 4.94 19.19 -4.71
C LEU A 243 6.24 18.88 -5.45
N SER A 244 6.39 19.28 -6.70
CA SER A 244 7.58 19.02 -7.53
C SER A 244 8.88 19.54 -6.92
N SER A 245 8.82 20.65 -6.16
CA SER A 245 9.97 21.26 -5.47
C SER A 245 10.03 20.94 -3.97
N ALA A 246 9.19 20.02 -3.48
CA ALA A 246 9.22 19.67 -2.06
C ALA A 246 10.51 18.91 -1.70
N ASN A 247 11.07 19.24 -0.55
CA ASN A 247 12.24 18.54 -0.04
C ASN A 247 11.91 17.09 0.27
N ILE A 248 12.81 16.18 -0.15
CA ILE A 248 12.72 14.77 0.22
C ILE A 248 13.21 14.62 1.66
N ALA A 249 12.30 14.38 2.57
CA ALA A 249 12.60 14.22 4.01
C ALA A 249 13.10 12.82 4.37
N THR A 250 13.11 11.88 3.42
CA THR A 250 13.45 10.48 3.65
C THR A 250 14.64 10.03 2.84
N ASN A 251 15.32 9.01 3.34
CA ASN A 251 16.39 8.30 2.65
C ASN A 251 16.15 6.78 2.73
N VAL A 252 16.99 6.01 2.04
CA VAL A 252 16.88 4.55 2.02
C VAL A 252 16.93 3.94 3.43
N CYS A 253 17.84 4.44 4.29
CA CYS A 253 17.96 3.91 5.65
C CYS A 253 16.70 4.15 6.50
N SER A 254 16.10 5.34 6.43
CA SER A 254 14.85 5.63 7.15
C SER A 254 13.70 4.79 6.63
N THR A 255 13.61 4.60 5.32
CA THR A 255 12.58 3.76 4.69
C THR A 255 12.73 2.30 5.11
N LEU A 256 13.94 1.73 5.05
CA LEU A 256 14.21 0.37 5.51
C LEU A 256 13.94 0.19 7.00
N THR A 257 14.25 1.20 7.81
CA THR A 257 13.96 1.20 9.26
C THR A 257 12.44 1.19 9.50
N THR A 258 11.68 2.01 8.78
CA THR A 258 10.22 2.04 8.88
C THR A 258 9.60 0.72 8.47
N ILE A 259 10.06 0.11 7.37
CA ILE A 259 9.60 -1.23 6.92
C ILE A 259 9.96 -2.30 7.99
N ALA A 260 11.14 -2.21 8.60
CA ALA A 260 11.54 -3.15 9.63
C ALA A 260 10.68 -3.02 10.91
N VAL A 261 10.37 -1.79 11.34
CA VAL A 261 9.45 -1.55 12.46
C VAL A 261 8.04 -2.04 12.11
N ALA A 262 7.55 -1.76 10.91
CA ALA A 262 6.27 -2.31 10.44
C ALA A 262 6.24 -3.84 10.51
N ARG A 263 7.33 -4.52 10.15
CA ARG A 263 7.43 -6.00 10.26
C ARG A 263 7.32 -6.50 11.69
N LEU A 264 7.81 -5.72 12.67
CA LEU A 264 7.63 -6.08 14.09
C LEU A 264 6.16 -5.96 14.51
N LEU A 265 5.46 -4.95 13.97
CA LEU A 265 4.07 -4.64 14.33
C LEU A 265 3.06 -5.56 13.64
N VAL A 266 3.31 -5.89 12.37
CA VAL A 266 2.43 -6.73 11.52
C VAL A 266 3.25 -7.87 10.90
N PRO A 267 3.62 -8.89 11.67
CA PRO A 267 4.60 -9.90 11.26
C PRO A 267 4.13 -10.76 10.08
N TYR A 268 2.84 -10.94 9.89
CA TYR A 268 2.26 -11.77 8.83
C TYR A 268 1.88 -11.01 7.56
N ALA A 269 1.84 -9.68 7.62
CA ALA A 269 1.48 -8.87 6.46
C ALA A 269 2.46 -9.03 5.29
N HIS A 270 1.93 -9.08 4.08
CA HIS A 270 2.73 -8.93 2.88
C HIS A 270 3.23 -7.49 2.75
N MET A 271 4.53 -7.30 2.59
CA MET A 271 5.14 -5.98 2.38
C MET A 271 5.79 -5.95 1.01
N PRO A 272 5.10 -5.41 0.00
CA PRO A 272 5.65 -5.34 -1.35
C PRO A 272 6.80 -4.32 -1.40
N ALA A 273 7.85 -4.64 -2.15
CA ALA A 273 8.80 -3.62 -2.59
C ALA A 273 8.04 -2.65 -3.50
N THR A 274 8.09 -1.37 -3.18
CA THR A 274 7.48 -0.32 -4.00
C THR A 274 8.43 0.10 -5.11
N THR A 275 7.92 0.70 -6.19
CA THR A 275 8.73 1.17 -7.33
C THR A 275 9.79 2.20 -6.91
N ALA A 276 9.64 2.80 -5.75
CA ALA A 276 10.53 3.83 -5.20
C ALA A 276 11.63 3.28 -4.29
N LEU A 277 11.78 1.96 -4.15
CA LEU A 277 12.80 1.31 -3.30
C LEU A 277 13.91 0.69 -4.14
#